data_bc5780f87658375d5b3ee1595f3797aa
#
_entry.id   bc5780f87658375d5b3ee1595f3797aa
#
_cell.length_a   1.000
_cell.length_b   1.000
_cell.length_c   1.000
_cell.angle_alpha   90.00
_cell.angle_beta   90.00
_cell.angle_gamma   90.00
#
_symmetry.space_group_name_H-M   'P 1'
#
loop_
_entity.id
_entity.type
_entity.pdbx_description
1 polymer ?
#
loop_
_entity_poly.entity_id
_entity_poly.type
_entity_poly.pdbx_seq_one_letter_code
_entity_poly.pdbx_strand_id
1 'polypeptide(L)'
;MEHADTAQLAAVGGALACVLVLLARERLVLLGGLVLLAAAEVGLALSLGDASLDKLSTAAGAGAAAAGLILLAGAAALLAWRPAFVPIAVLVAAPFRPPLDFDNSNRFLVSFAEDGRLGRLLPLYFVLGAAGAALGLRALRGRPVRALPTVIALPAAAFFALAFLSLLWADDVEAGTSLLAFFTLPFAALLATVARADFPEFVPRALAAVALGLAALFALVGLWQVATHELFFYAPNLAVSNANKDYFRVTSLFGDPSLYGRHVVLGLGVALALLASGRWRTWPLIGLVVLMCAGLLFSYSQSSMAALLLVTLAIAFATGDRRVRRAVGGLAVAAALAAAAVVAVQVIDGQSLNKITSDRTERVEDTTRVIEENPLIGVGIGGQPRASRELIRSDRPTANFVSHTTPLTVAAELGVIGVALYAWLLVGGVRLLEQVHRRDQALGLALAASFLVLFVHALSYSGFLEDPITWLVLAIGAGWLSAQQAQRTAAERSRERAGASA
;
A
#
# COMPACT_ATOMS: atom_id res chain seq x y z
N MET A 1 -13.67 -3.14 -28.77
CA MET A 1 -14.70 -4.00 -28.16
C MET A 1 -14.08 -5.30 -27.61
N GLU A 2 -13.36 -6.09 -28.39
CA GLU A 2 -12.78 -7.38 -27.95
C GLU A 2 -11.86 -7.29 -26.72
N HIS A 3 -11.03 -6.25 -26.61
CA HIS A 3 -10.17 -6.03 -25.43
C HIS A 3 -10.95 -5.65 -24.18
N ALA A 4 -12.03 -4.88 -24.31
CA ALA A 4 -12.88 -4.51 -23.18
C ALA A 4 -13.64 -5.73 -22.62
N ASP A 5 -14.17 -6.57 -23.51
CA ASP A 5 -14.87 -7.81 -23.13
C ASP A 5 -13.90 -8.79 -22.42
N THR A 6 -12.66 -8.89 -22.90
CA THR A 6 -11.61 -9.72 -22.28
C THR A 6 -11.25 -9.18 -20.88
N ALA A 7 -11.09 -7.85 -20.73
CA ALA A 7 -10.80 -7.23 -19.44
C ALA A 7 -11.92 -7.46 -18.43
N GLN A 8 -13.18 -7.30 -18.85
CA GLN A 8 -14.34 -7.51 -18.00
C GLN A 8 -14.49 -8.98 -17.57
N LEU A 9 -14.27 -9.93 -18.48
CA LEU A 9 -14.27 -11.35 -18.14
C LEU A 9 -13.15 -11.68 -17.15
N ALA A 10 -11.94 -11.17 -17.38
CA ALA A 10 -10.81 -11.33 -16.48
C ALA A 10 -11.10 -10.70 -15.10
N ALA A 11 -11.80 -9.57 -15.04
CA ALA A 11 -12.21 -8.94 -13.81
C ALA A 11 -13.20 -9.81 -13.01
N VAL A 12 -14.19 -10.43 -13.66
CA VAL A 12 -15.08 -11.40 -12.98
C VAL A 12 -14.28 -12.56 -12.40
N GLY A 13 -13.33 -13.10 -13.18
CA GLY A 13 -12.40 -14.12 -12.71
C GLY A 13 -11.57 -13.63 -11.51
N GLY A 14 -11.06 -12.41 -11.55
CA GLY A 14 -10.30 -11.75 -10.49
C GLY A 14 -11.11 -11.56 -9.20
N ALA A 15 -12.38 -11.14 -9.32
CA ALA A 15 -13.29 -11.04 -8.18
C ALA A 15 -13.44 -12.38 -7.44
N LEU A 16 -13.73 -13.44 -8.19
CA LEU A 16 -13.86 -14.79 -7.65
C LEU A 16 -12.54 -15.29 -7.06
N ALA A 17 -11.41 -15.06 -7.75
CA ALA A 17 -10.09 -15.44 -7.30
C ALA A 17 -9.74 -14.81 -5.95
N CYS A 18 -9.99 -13.50 -5.77
CA CYS A 18 -9.75 -12.79 -4.52
C CYS A 18 -10.57 -13.39 -3.37
N VAL A 19 -11.85 -13.68 -3.60
CA VAL A 19 -12.71 -14.32 -2.60
C VAL A 19 -12.17 -15.71 -2.22
N LEU A 20 -11.87 -16.54 -3.23
CA LEU A 20 -11.35 -17.89 -2.99
C LEU A 20 -10.02 -17.87 -2.24
N VAL A 21 -9.07 -17.03 -2.69
CA VAL A 21 -7.73 -16.98 -2.08
C VAL A 21 -7.75 -16.42 -0.66
N LEU A 22 -8.55 -15.39 -0.38
CA LEU A 22 -8.60 -14.77 0.95
C LEU A 22 -9.39 -15.60 1.96
N LEU A 23 -10.47 -16.26 1.53
CA LEU A 23 -11.34 -17.05 2.41
C LEU A 23 -11.00 -18.54 2.46
N ALA A 24 -10.02 -19.01 1.67
CA ALA A 24 -9.62 -20.42 1.61
C ALA A 24 -9.25 -20.97 2.99
N ARG A 25 -9.87 -22.10 3.34
CA ARG A 25 -9.56 -22.96 4.50
C ARG A 25 -9.05 -24.34 4.06
N GLU A 26 -9.34 -24.70 2.83
CA GLU A 26 -9.00 -25.98 2.21
C GLU A 26 -7.97 -25.78 1.10
N ARG A 27 -7.13 -26.81 0.89
CA ARG A 27 -6.04 -26.75 -0.10
C ARG A 27 -6.54 -26.58 -1.53
N LEU A 28 -7.59 -27.32 -1.91
CA LEU A 28 -8.14 -27.27 -3.26
C LEU A 28 -8.74 -25.89 -3.57
N VAL A 29 -9.44 -25.28 -2.62
CA VAL A 29 -9.99 -23.92 -2.75
C VAL A 29 -8.87 -22.92 -2.93
N LEU A 30 -7.80 -23.01 -2.13
CA LEU A 30 -6.63 -22.14 -2.26
C LEU A 30 -5.94 -22.30 -3.61
N LEU A 31 -5.71 -23.54 -4.05
CA LEU A 31 -5.06 -23.82 -5.33
C LEU A 31 -5.90 -23.33 -6.50
N GLY A 32 -7.21 -23.59 -6.50
CA GLY A 32 -8.12 -23.06 -7.51
C GLY A 32 -8.14 -21.54 -7.53
N GLY A 33 -8.16 -20.92 -6.36
CA GLY A 33 -8.08 -19.46 -6.23
C GLY A 33 -6.76 -18.88 -6.77
N LEU A 34 -5.61 -19.51 -6.49
CA LEU A 34 -4.31 -19.06 -7.00
C LEU A 34 -4.19 -19.21 -8.53
N VAL A 35 -4.70 -20.32 -9.08
CA VAL A 35 -4.73 -20.54 -10.54
C VAL A 35 -5.63 -19.50 -11.21
N LEU A 36 -6.81 -19.28 -10.67
CA LEU A 36 -7.75 -18.29 -11.20
C LEU A 36 -7.19 -16.86 -11.08
N LEU A 37 -6.48 -16.55 -9.99
CA LEU A 37 -5.81 -15.27 -9.78
C LEU A 37 -4.73 -15.05 -10.85
N ALA A 38 -3.90 -16.06 -11.13
CA ALA A 38 -2.89 -15.99 -12.19
C ALA A 38 -3.54 -15.86 -13.58
N ALA A 39 -4.64 -16.58 -13.85
CA ALA A 39 -5.36 -16.48 -15.11
C ALA A 39 -6.01 -15.10 -15.29
N ALA A 40 -6.59 -14.54 -14.24
CA ALA A 40 -7.15 -13.19 -14.25
C ALA A 40 -6.08 -12.12 -14.51
N GLU A 41 -4.89 -12.24 -13.87
CA GLU A 41 -3.77 -11.34 -14.12
C GLU A 41 -3.33 -11.38 -15.59
N VAL A 42 -3.16 -12.57 -16.14
CA VAL A 42 -2.81 -12.73 -17.57
C VAL A 42 -3.90 -12.13 -18.47
N GLY A 43 -5.18 -12.37 -18.17
CA GLY A 43 -6.28 -11.81 -18.93
C GLY A 43 -6.34 -10.27 -18.91
N LEU A 44 -6.17 -9.67 -17.72
CA LEU A 44 -6.08 -8.21 -17.57
C LEU A 44 -4.86 -7.67 -18.31
N ALA A 45 -3.73 -8.35 -18.15
CA ALA A 45 -2.50 -7.96 -18.80
C ALA A 45 -2.62 -7.99 -20.34
N LEU A 46 -3.16 -9.03 -20.92
CA LEU A 46 -3.37 -9.15 -22.37
C LEU A 46 -4.35 -8.09 -22.90
N SER A 47 -5.38 -7.74 -22.14
CA SER A 47 -6.33 -6.71 -22.55
C SER A 47 -5.76 -5.29 -22.60
N LEU A 48 -4.60 -5.07 -21.97
CA LEU A 48 -3.89 -3.78 -22.00
C LEU A 48 -2.98 -3.57 -23.21
N GLY A 49 -2.75 -4.56 -24.08
CA GLY A 49 -2.02 -4.39 -25.34
C GLY A 49 -1.42 -5.66 -25.94
N ASP A 50 -1.47 -5.78 -27.25
CA ASP A 50 -1.04 -6.95 -28.04
C ASP A 50 0.45 -7.00 -28.37
N ALA A 51 1.13 -5.85 -28.38
CA ALA A 51 2.51 -5.72 -28.86
C ALA A 51 3.58 -6.45 -28.03
N SER A 52 3.19 -7.01 -26.89
CA SER A 52 4.07 -7.77 -26.01
C SER A 52 4.36 -9.18 -26.50
N LEU A 53 3.41 -9.81 -27.17
CA LEU A 53 3.56 -11.17 -27.67
C LEU A 53 4.59 -11.24 -28.80
N ASP A 54 4.64 -10.21 -29.68
CA ASP A 54 5.60 -10.13 -30.77
C ASP A 54 7.04 -10.06 -30.31
N LYS A 55 7.31 -9.39 -29.18
CA LYS A 55 8.68 -9.30 -28.65
C LYS A 55 9.08 -10.54 -27.83
N LEU A 56 8.12 -11.21 -27.17
CA LEU A 56 8.37 -12.52 -26.55
C LEU A 56 8.67 -13.59 -27.59
N SER A 57 8.22 -13.42 -28.83
CA SER A 57 8.55 -14.33 -29.95
C SER A 57 9.99 -14.17 -30.47
N THR A 58 10.69 -13.08 -30.09
CA THR A 58 12.12 -12.92 -30.43
C THR A 58 12.99 -13.84 -29.58
N ALA A 59 14.13 -14.31 -30.12
CA ALA A 59 15.07 -15.17 -29.40
C ALA A 59 15.57 -14.49 -28.09
N ALA A 60 15.80 -13.18 -28.10
CA ALA A 60 16.19 -12.41 -26.92
C ALA A 60 15.04 -12.33 -25.88
N GLY A 61 13.82 -12.06 -26.33
CA GLY A 61 12.63 -12.01 -25.45
C GLY A 61 12.32 -13.39 -24.85
N ALA A 62 12.37 -14.45 -25.65
CA ALA A 62 12.19 -15.82 -25.16
C ALA A 62 13.27 -16.20 -24.14
N GLY A 63 14.54 -15.84 -24.39
CA GLY A 63 15.65 -16.05 -23.47
C GLY A 63 15.48 -15.29 -22.15
N ALA A 64 15.07 -14.03 -22.19
CA ALA A 64 14.79 -13.23 -21.00
C ALA A 64 13.61 -13.79 -20.18
N ALA A 65 12.53 -14.21 -20.86
CA ALA A 65 11.39 -14.85 -20.22
C ALA A 65 11.78 -16.17 -19.55
N ALA A 66 12.56 -17.01 -20.22
CA ALA A 66 13.05 -18.28 -19.64
C ALA A 66 13.95 -18.02 -18.40
N ALA A 67 14.88 -17.07 -18.48
CA ALA A 67 15.70 -16.67 -17.34
C ALA A 67 14.86 -16.15 -16.17
N GLY A 68 13.87 -15.31 -16.45
CA GLY A 68 12.91 -14.79 -15.46
C GLY A 68 12.12 -15.91 -14.78
N LEU A 69 11.64 -16.89 -15.54
CA LEU A 69 10.93 -18.06 -15.00
C LEU A 69 11.83 -18.96 -14.14
N ILE A 70 13.09 -19.16 -14.54
CA ILE A 70 14.06 -19.92 -13.73
C ILE A 70 14.33 -19.21 -12.40
N LEU A 71 14.55 -17.90 -12.42
CA LEU A 71 14.74 -17.09 -11.21
C LEU A 71 13.50 -17.12 -10.32
N LEU A 72 12.31 -16.99 -10.92
CA LEU A 72 11.04 -17.07 -10.21
C LEU A 72 10.85 -18.44 -9.54
N ALA A 73 11.15 -19.54 -10.26
CA ALA A 73 11.06 -20.88 -9.74
C ALA A 73 12.05 -21.12 -8.58
N GLY A 74 13.29 -20.62 -8.71
CA GLY A 74 14.30 -20.65 -7.64
C GLY A 74 13.85 -19.88 -6.40
N ALA A 75 13.35 -18.66 -6.58
CA ALA A 75 12.80 -17.84 -5.50
C ALA A 75 11.58 -18.49 -4.85
N ALA A 76 10.67 -19.08 -5.65
CA ALA A 76 9.51 -19.82 -5.15
C ALA A 76 9.92 -21.04 -4.32
N ALA A 77 10.91 -21.81 -4.77
CA ALA A 77 11.44 -22.96 -4.03
C ALA A 77 12.06 -22.53 -2.69
N LEU A 78 12.84 -21.43 -2.69
CA LEU A 78 13.43 -20.85 -1.48
C LEU A 78 12.35 -20.41 -0.48
N LEU A 79 11.34 -19.65 -0.95
CA LEU A 79 10.25 -19.16 -0.12
C LEU A 79 9.32 -20.30 0.35
N ALA A 80 9.16 -21.38 -0.44
CA ALA A 80 8.44 -22.57 0.01
C ALA A 80 9.19 -23.32 1.11
N TRP A 81 10.52 -23.32 1.06
CA TRP A 81 11.38 -23.91 2.10
C TRP A 81 11.46 -23.04 3.35
N ARG A 82 11.52 -21.70 3.18
CA ARG A 82 11.66 -20.70 4.25
C ARG A 82 10.56 -19.65 4.20
N PRO A 83 9.30 -20.01 4.45
CA PRO A 83 8.17 -19.09 4.30
C PRO A 83 8.20 -17.88 5.25
N ALA A 84 8.99 -17.94 6.33
CA ALA A 84 9.23 -16.80 7.22
C ALA A 84 9.90 -15.60 6.53
N PHE A 85 10.56 -15.80 5.38
CA PHE A 85 11.17 -14.71 4.62
C PHE A 85 10.18 -13.98 3.70
N VAL A 86 8.97 -14.50 3.46
CA VAL A 86 7.97 -13.85 2.59
C VAL A 86 7.66 -12.42 3.04
N PRO A 87 7.26 -12.13 4.31
CA PRO A 87 6.96 -10.77 4.72
C PRO A 87 8.19 -9.84 4.67
N ILE A 88 9.39 -10.36 4.90
CA ILE A 88 10.64 -9.59 4.84
C ILE A 88 10.96 -9.22 3.38
N ALA A 89 10.88 -10.18 2.46
CA ALA A 89 11.13 -9.95 1.04
C ALA A 89 10.13 -8.95 0.44
N VAL A 90 8.84 -9.06 0.82
CA VAL A 90 7.81 -8.09 0.40
C VAL A 90 8.12 -6.70 0.93
N LEU A 91 8.51 -6.55 2.22
CA LEU A 91 8.87 -5.25 2.80
C LEU A 91 10.09 -4.62 2.10
N VAL A 92 11.11 -5.43 1.78
CA VAL A 92 12.28 -4.95 1.04
C VAL A 92 11.91 -4.52 -0.37
N ALA A 93 11.05 -5.27 -1.07
CA ALA A 93 10.70 -4.99 -2.47
C ALA A 93 9.68 -3.85 -2.64
N ALA A 94 8.80 -3.65 -1.66
CA ALA A 94 7.65 -2.76 -1.76
C ALA A 94 7.95 -1.30 -2.11
N PRO A 95 9.01 -0.63 -1.58
CA PRO A 95 9.27 0.77 -1.89
C PRO A 95 10.00 0.98 -3.22
N PHE A 96 10.62 -0.05 -3.79
CA PHE A 96 11.51 0.12 -4.94
C PHE A 96 10.76 0.09 -6.27
N ARG A 97 10.97 1.17 -7.03
CA ARG A 97 10.50 1.35 -8.40
C ARG A 97 11.72 1.61 -9.29
N PRO A 98 12.43 0.57 -9.75
CA PRO A 98 13.60 0.78 -10.59
C PRO A 98 13.20 1.56 -11.85
N PRO A 99 14.16 2.26 -12.53
CA PRO A 99 13.89 3.06 -13.73
C PRO A 99 13.62 2.18 -14.96
N LEU A 100 12.94 1.07 -14.73
CA LEU A 100 12.41 0.16 -15.73
C LEU A 100 10.90 0.34 -15.74
N ASP A 101 10.33 0.73 -16.86
CA ASP A 101 8.88 0.89 -17.01
C ASP A 101 8.39 0.06 -18.19
N PHE A 102 7.09 -0.22 -18.18
CA PHE A 102 6.42 -0.78 -19.36
C PHE A 102 6.10 0.37 -20.30
N ASP A 103 6.51 0.23 -21.56
CA ASP A 103 6.19 1.20 -22.61
C ASP A 103 4.65 1.33 -22.74
N ASN A 104 4.16 2.56 -22.85
CA ASN A 104 2.73 2.84 -23.00
C ASN A 104 2.13 2.25 -24.29
N SER A 105 2.94 2.11 -25.35
CA SER A 105 2.56 1.44 -26.60
C SER A 105 2.74 -0.08 -26.55
N ASN A 106 3.44 -0.60 -25.51
CA ASN A 106 3.79 -2.00 -25.32
C ASN A 106 3.89 -2.27 -23.83
N ARG A 107 2.78 -2.28 -23.14
CA ARG A 107 2.68 -2.29 -21.66
C ARG A 107 3.35 -3.48 -20.97
N PHE A 108 3.74 -4.49 -21.72
CA PHE A 108 4.45 -5.67 -21.23
C PHE A 108 5.96 -5.66 -21.47
N LEU A 109 6.47 -4.64 -22.16
CA LEU A 109 7.90 -4.50 -22.34
C LEU A 109 8.48 -3.61 -21.28
N VAL A 110 9.54 -4.12 -20.69
CA VAL A 110 10.39 -3.35 -19.82
C VAL A 110 11.20 -2.40 -20.69
N SER A 111 10.91 -1.11 -20.60
CA SER A 111 11.74 -0.03 -21.16
C SER A 111 12.47 0.67 -20.02
N PHE A 112 13.65 1.23 -20.33
CA PHE A 112 14.31 2.12 -19.39
C PHE A 112 13.54 3.44 -19.35
N ALA A 113 13.15 3.88 -18.14
CA ALA A 113 12.51 5.17 -17.97
C ALA A 113 13.52 6.28 -18.32
N GLU A 114 13.16 7.11 -19.30
CA GLU A 114 13.92 8.30 -19.67
C GLU A 114 13.57 9.46 -18.71
N ASP A 115 14.44 10.47 -18.64
CA ASP A 115 14.21 11.72 -17.91
C ASP A 115 13.89 11.57 -16.40
N GLY A 116 14.55 10.64 -15.72
CA GLY A 116 14.41 10.48 -14.27
C GLY A 116 13.07 9.91 -13.80
N ARG A 117 12.27 9.33 -14.69
CA ARG A 117 11.01 8.68 -14.34
C ARG A 117 11.27 7.34 -13.64
N LEU A 118 10.43 7.04 -12.65
CA LEU A 118 10.43 5.74 -11.98
C LEU A 118 9.53 4.75 -12.71
N GLY A 119 9.95 3.48 -12.72
CA GLY A 119 9.19 2.38 -13.27
C GLY A 119 8.08 1.86 -12.35
N ARG A 120 7.56 0.71 -12.70
CA ARG A 120 6.54 -0.03 -11.94
C ARG A 120 7.17 -0.76 -10.74
N LEU A 121 6.34 -1.33 -9.88
CA LEU A 121 6.74 -2.12 -8.70
C LEU A 121 7.29 -3.51 -9.08
N LEU A 122 8.18 -3.60 -10.06
CA LEU A 122 8.70 -4.86 -10.61
C LEU A 122 9.31 -5.78 -9.55
N PRO A 123 10.15 -5.29 -8.60
CA PRO A 123 10.69 -6.16 -7.55
C PRO A 123 9.58 -6.77 -6.69
N LEU A 124 8.53 -5.99 -6.40
CA LEU A 124 7.40 -6.48 -5.62
C LEU A 124 6.61 -7.54 -6.40
N TYR A 125 6.30 -7.32 -7.68
CA TYR A 125 5.56 -8.31 -8.49
C TYR A 125 6.33 -9.62 -8.62
N PHE A 126 7.65 -9.58 -8.77
CA PHE A 126 8.50 -10.76 -8.77
C PHE A 126 8.40 -11.52 -7.43
N VAL A 127 8.51 -10.81 -6.31
CA VAL A 127 8.41 -11.42 -4.97
C VAL A 127 7.00 -11.99 -4.74
N LEU A 128 5.94 -11.31 -5.16
CA LEU A 128 4.57 -11.78 -5.02
C LEU A 128 4.28 -13.01 -5.89
N GLY A 129 4.79 -13.03 -7.12
CA GLY A 129 4.72 -14.21 -7.99
C GLY A 129 5.43 -15.42 -7.38
N ALA A 130 6.64 -15.22 -6.86
CA ALA A 130 7.40 -16.26 -6.16
C ALA A 130 6.69 -16.73 -4.88
N ALA A 131 6.13 -15.80 -4.08
CA ALA A 131 5.39 -16.12 -2.86
C ALA A 131 4.07 -16.87 -3.14
N GLY A 132 3.34 -16.48 -4.21
CA GLY A 132 2.14 -17.17 -4.67
C GLY A 132 2.45 -18.60 -5.12
N ALA A 133 3.49 -18.77 -5.95
CA ALA A 133 3.97 -20.09 -6.38
C ALA A 133 4.44 -20.94 -5.19
N ALA A 134 5.16 -20.34 -4.22
CA ALA A 134 5.60 -21.02 -3.01
C ALA A 134 4.40 -21.48 -2.15
N LEU A 135 3.38 -20.65 -2.00
CA LEU A 135 2.16 -20.99 -1.28
C LEU A 135 1.42 -22.14 -1.97
N GLY A 136 1.29 -22.10 -3.30
CA GLY A 136 0.73 -23.20 -4.11
C GLY A 136 1.52 -24.50 -3.97
N LEU A 137 2.85 -24.45 -4.04
CA LEU A 137 3.73 -25.60 -3.88
C LEU A 137 3.60 -26.23 -2.48
N ARG A 138 3.47 -25.42 -1.43
CA ARG A 138 3.22 -25.91 -0.07
C ARG A 138 1.85 -26.60 0.05
N ALA A 139 0.82 -26.04 -0.57
CA ALA A 139 -0.52 -26.63 -0.61
C ALA A 139 -0.52 -27.96 -1.36
N LEU A 140 0.17 -28.06 -2.52
CA LEU A 140 0.35 -29.31 -3.28
C LEU A 140 1.11 -30.38 -2.47
N ARG A 141 2.10 -29.97 -1.67
CA ARG A 141 2.84 -30.88 -0.77
C ARG A 141 2.06 -31.28 0.49
N GLY A 142 0.77 -30.94 0.57
CA GLY A 142 -0.09 -31.37 1.67
C GLY A 142 0.03 -30.53 2.94
N ARG A 143 0.70 -29.39 2.92
CA ARG A 143 0.77 -28.51 4.09
C ARG A 143 -0.59 -27.90 4.40
N PRO A 144 -0.98 -27.81 5.68
CA PRO A 144 -2.29 -27.26 6.05
C PRO A 144 -2.38 -25.76 5.66
N VAL A 145 -3.56 -25.38 5.17
CA VAL A 145 -3.87 -23.98 4.85
C VAL A 145 -4.31 -23.27 6.12
N ARG A 146 -3.61 -22.22 6.51
CA ARG A 146 -4.04 -21.35 7.61
C ARG A 146 -5.12 -20.42 7.10
N ALA A 147 -6.27 -20.40 7.79
CA ALA A 147 -7.31 -19.40 7.51
C ALA A 147 -6.83 -18.01 7.97
N LEU A 148 -7.16 -16.99 7.21
CA LEU A 148 -6.96 -15.61 7.64
C LEU A 148 -7.99 -15.25 8.73
N PRO A 149 -7.67 -14.33 9.66
CA PRO A 149 -8.64 -13.82 10.61
C PRO A 149 -9.83 -13.19 9.89
N THR A 150 -11.05 -13.60 10.23
CA THR A 150 -12.28 -13.15 9.55
C THR A 150 -12.49 -11.64 9.65
N VAL A 151 -11.94 -11.01 10.69
CA VAL A 151 -12.01 -9.56 10.91
C VAL A 151 -11.40 -8.75 9.76
N ILE A 152 -10.44 -9.32 9.01
CA ILE A 152 -9.83 -8.69 7.84
C ILE A 152 -10.13 -9.44 6.54
N ALA A 153 -10.24 -10.78 6.59
CA ALA A 153 -10.45 -11.59 5.39
C ALA A 153 -11.78 -11.27 4.68
N LEU A 154 -12.88 -11.12 5.44
CA LEU A 154 -14.19 -10.84 4.88
C LEU A 154 -14.28 -9.43 4.27
N PRO A 155 -13.94 -8.34 4.99
CA PRO A 155 -14.02 -7.01 4.39
C PRO A 155 -13.04 -6.84 3.21
N ALA A 156 -11.84 -7.42 3.27
CA ALA A 156 -10.91 -7.37 2.15
C ALA A 156 -11.42 -8.13 0.93
N ALA A 157 -11.95 -9.35 1.11
CA ALA A 157 -12.53 -10.13 0.02
C ALA A 157 -13.72 -9.41 -0.63
N ALA A 158 -14.61 -8.82 0.16
CA ALA A 158 -15.76 -8.07 -0.33
C ALA A 158 -15.34 -6.80 -1.08
N PHE A 159 -14.38 -6.04 -0.53
CA PHE A 159 -13.87 -4.83 -1.16
C PHE A 159 -13.17 -5.13 -2.49
N PHE A 160 -12.27 -6.11 -2.52
CA PHE A 160 -11.61 -6.53 -3.77
C PHE A 160 -12.62 -7.03 -4.80
N ALA A 161 -13.58 -7.86 -4.38
CA ALA A 161 -14.61 -8.36 -5.31
C ALA A 161 -15.42 -7.22 -5.93
N LEU A 162 -15.85 -6.22 -5.15
CA LEU A 162 -16.55 -5.04 -5.68
C LEU A 162 -15.66 -4.24 -6.63
N ALA A 163 -14.39 -3.98 -6.26
CA ALA A 163 -13.46 -3.25 -7.11
C ALA A 163 -13.29 -3.93 -8.47
N PHE A 164 -13.14 -5.27 -8.49
CA PHE A 164 -13.08 -6.03 -9.75
C PHE A 164 -14.39 -5.98 -10.54
N LEU A 165 -15.52 -6.23 -9.89
CA LEU A 165 -16.82 -6.22 -10.56
C LEU A 165 -17.20 -4.84 -11.10
N SER A 166 -16.69 -3.75 -10.49
CA SER A 166 -16.97 -2.40 -10.94
C SER A 166 -16.41 -2.08 -12.32
N LEU A 167 -15.48 -2.90 -12.85
CA LEU A 167 -15.01 -2.77 -14.23
C LEU A 167 -16.14 -3.05 -15.25
N LEU A 168 -17.19 -3.79 -14.88
CA LEU A 168 -18.31 -4.10 -15.77
C LEU A 168 -19.13 -2.87 -16.16
N TRP A 169 -19.07 -1.81 -15.35
CA TRP A 169 -19.76 -0.53 -15.60
C TRP A 169 -18.81 0.67 -15.57
N ALA A 170 -17.49 0.44 -15.64
CA ALA A 170 -16.51 1.51 -15.57
C ALA A 170 -16.58 2.41 -16.80
N ASP A 171 -16.63 3.73 -16.57
CA ASP A 171 -16.58 4.74 -17.64
C ASP A 171 -15.23 4.74 -18.37
N ASP A 172 -14.15 4.35 -17.68
CA ASP A 172 -12.81 4.19 -18.25
C ASP A 172 -12.29 2.77 -17.99
N VAL A 173 -12.66 1.84 -18.88
CA VAL A 173 -12.25 0.42 -18.77
C VAL A 173 -10.73 0.27 -18.81
N GLU A 174 -10.01 1.08 -19.57
CA GLU A 174 -8.55 0.99 -19.69
C GLU A 174 -7.85 1.40 -18.39
N ALA A 175 -8.23 2.54 -17.82
CA ALA A 175 -7.70 2.98 -16.53
C ALA A 175 -8.07 1.99 -15.40
N GLY A 176 -9.32 1.51 -15.38
CA GLY A 176 -9.78 0.50 -14.43
C GLY A 176 -8.99 -0.81 -14.55
N THR A 177 -8.80 -1.31 -15.76
CA THR A 177 -7.98 -2.53 -16.01
C THR A 177 -6.56 -2.35 -15.51
N SER A 178 -5.95 -1.18 -15.75
CA SER A 178 -4.61 -0.86 -15.27
C SER A 178 -4.52 -0.87 -13.74
N LEU A 179 -5.51 -0.30 -13.04
CA LEU A 179 -5.57 -0.33 -11.58
C LEU A 179 -5.75 -1.76 -11.03
N LEU A 180 -6.60 -2.56 -11.68
CA LEU A 180 -6.82 -3.95 -11.28
C LEU A 180 -5.55 -4.79 -11.45
N ALA A 181 -4.89 -4.71 -12.61
CA ALA A 181 -3.71 -5.51 -12.93
C ALA A 181 -2.47 -5.10 -12.12
N PHE A 182 -2.23 -3.80 -11.92
CA PHE A 182 -0.97 -3.38 -11.30
C PHE A 182 -1.07 -3.14 -9.78
N PHE A 183 -2.26 -3.07 -9.22
CA PHE A 183 -2.42 -2.81 -7.78
C PHE A 183 -3.37 -3.80 -7.11
N THR A 184 -4.63 -3.88 -7.56
CA THR A 184 -5.68 -4.59 -6.82
C THR A 184 -5.40 -6.09 -6.72
N LEU A 185 -5.09 -6.75 -7.82
CA LEU A 185 -4.82 -8.19 -7.86
C LEU A 185 -3.49 -8.55 -7.20
N PRO A 186 -2.35 -7.87 -7.48
CA PRO A 186 -1.11 -8.09 -6.75
C PRO A 186 -1.26 -7.90 -5.23
N PHE A 187 -2.09 -6.95 -4.77
CA PHE A 187 -2.25 -6.73 -3.33
C PHE A 187 -3.18 -7.72 -2.65
N ALA A 188 -4.14 -8.29 -3.37
CA ALA A 188 -4.87 -9.47 -2.89
C ALA A 188 -3.91 -10.67 -2.73
N ALA A 189 -3.00 -10.88 -3.68
CA ALA A 189 -1.92 -11.87 -3.59
C ALA A 189 -0.97 -11.61 -2.42
N LEU A 190 -0.60 -10.33 -2.19
CA LEU A 190 0.21 -9.90 -1.06
C LEU A 190 -0.46 -10.29 0.28
N LEU A 191 -1.71 -9.88 0.46
CA LEU A 191 -2.47 -10.17 1.67
C LEU A 191 -2.57 -11.69 1.89
N ALA A 192 -2.86 -12.47 0.84
CA ALA A 192 -3.01 -13.90 0.92
C ALA A 192 -1.71 -14.65 1.26
N THR A 193 -0.59 -14.24 0.67
CA THR A 193 0.71 -14.92 0.82
C THR A 193 1.40 -14.55 2.11
N VAL A 194 1.47 -13.28 2.46
CA VAL A 194 2.10 -12.79 3.69
C VAL A 194 1.32 -13.24 4.92
N ALA A 195 -0.03 -13.19 4.90
CA ALA A 195 -0.84 -13.64 6.04
C ALA A 195 -0.75 -15.16 6.29
N ARG A 196 -0.30 -15.95 5.31
CA ARG A 196 -0.07 -17.39 5.46
C ARG A 196 1.41 -17.78 5.63
N ALA A 197 2.30 -16.79 5.69
CA ALA A 197 3.71 -17.03 5.99
C ALA A 197 3.91 -17.51 7.43
N ASP A 198 5.08 -18.04 7.72
CA ASP A 198 5.44 -18.42 9.09
C ASP A 198 5.99 -17.19 9.84
N PHE A 199 5.61 -17.05 11.12
CA PHE A 199 6.01 -15.94 11.99
C PHE A 199 6.76 -16.42 13.23
N PRO A 200 7.98 -17.02 13.09
CA PRO A 200 8.85 -17.25 14.24
C PRO A 200 9.28 -15.93 14.90
N GLU A 201 9.78 -16.00 16.13
CA GLU A 201 10.08 -14.83 16.98
C GLU A 201 11.05 -13.81 16.34
N PHE A 202 11.90 -14.25 15.42
CA PHE A 202 12.84 -13.35 14.76
C PHE A 202 12.15 -12.43 13.71
N VAL A 203 11.03 -12.85 13.11
CA VAL A 203 10.39 -12.13 11.99
C VAL A 203 9.94 -10.72 12.38
N PRO A 204 9.23 -10.47 13.50
CA PRO A 204 8.88 -9.11 13.91
C PRO A 204 10.11 -8.21 14.11
N ARG A 205 11.20 -8.76 14.67
CA ARG A 205 12.45 -8.02 14.86
C ARG A 205 13.14 -7.70 13.53
N ALA A 206 13.17 -8.67 12.62
CA ALA A 206 13.73 -8.50 11.29
C ALA A 206 12.95 -7.45 10.48
N LEU A 207 11.60 -7.50 10.51
CA LEU A 207 10.75 -6.50 9.87
C LEU A 207 11.01 -5.09 10.42
N ALA A 208 11.09 -4.93 11.73
CA ALA A 208 11.42 -3.65 12.34
C ALA A 208 12.82 -3.16 11.93
N ALA A 209 13.83 -4.04 11.94
CA ALA A 209 15.18 -3.69 11.51
C ALA A 209 15.25 -3.27 10.03
N VAL A 210 14.54 -3.99 9.15
CA VAL A 210 14.45 -3.65 7.72
C VAL A 210 13.73 -2.32 7.51
N ALA A 211 12.59 -2.09 8.19
CA ALA A 211 11.86 -0.83 8.08
C ALA A 211 12.71 0.37 8.51
N LEU A 212 13.42 0.25 9.64
CA LEU A 212 14.35 1.28 10.12
C LEU A 212 15.53 1.49 9.17
N GLY A 213 16.12 0.39 8.67
CA GLY A 213 17.24 0.43 7.73
C GLY A 213 16.87 1.11 6.42
N LEU A 214 15.70 0.78 5.85
CA LEU A 214 15.19 1.41 4.63
C LEU A 214 14.90 2.90 4.85
N ALA A 215 14.23 3.28 5.94
CA ALA A 215 13.93 4.67 6.22
C ALA A 215 15.22 5.49 6.47
N ALA A 216 16.22 4.91 7.16
CA ALA A 216 17.52 5.53 7.33
C ALA A 216 18.27 5.69 6.00
N LEU A 217 18.24 4.68 5.12
CA LEU A 217 18.80 4.76 3.77
C LEU A 217 18.16 5.89 2.97
N PHE A 218 16.83 5.96 2.99
CA PHE A 218 16.11 7.02 2.28
C PHE A 218 16.42 8.40 2.83
N ALA A 219 16.53 8.54 4.16
CA ALA A 219 16.93 9.80 4.80
C ALA A 219 18.37 10.20 4.42
N LEU A 220 19.32 9.26 4.41
CA LEU A 220 20.71 9.51 4.01
C LEU A 220 20.81 9.96 2.55
N VAL A 221 20.10 9.27 1.63
CA VAL A 221 20.05 9.68 0.22
C VAL A 221 19.41 11.06 0.07
N GLY A 222 18.32 11.35 0.82
CA GLY A 222 17.71 12.67 0.82
C GLY A 222 18.69 13.77 1.30
N LEU A 223 19.43 13.53 2.36
CA LEU A 223 20.44 14.47 2.86
C LEU A 223 21.61 14.65 1.88
N TRP A 224 22.01 13.58 1.19
CA TRP A 224 22.98 13.68 0.10
C TRP A 224 22.48 14.58 -1.03
N GLN A 225 21.20 14.44 -1.46
CA GLN A 225 20.57 15.32 -2.45
C GLN A 225 20.53 16.79 -2.01
N VAL A 226 20.35 17.05 -0.70
CA VAL A 226 20.46 18.42 -0.16
C VAL A 226 21.87 18.97 -0.34
N ALA A 227 22.91 18.16 -0.08
CA ALA A 227 24.29 18.61 -0.16
C ALA A 227 24.79 18.83 -1.60
N THR A 228 24.30 18.03 -2.55
CA THR A 228 24.71 18.07 -3.97
C THR A 228 23.79 18.90 -4.85
N HIS A 229 22.55 19.16 -4.41
CA HIS A 229 21.46 19.74 -5.22
C HIS A 229 21.13 18.91 -6.47
N GLU A 230 21.34 17.57 -6.42
CA GLU A 230 21.07 16.65 -7.48
C GLU A 230 19.94 15.68 -7.10
N LEU A 231 18.96 15.48 -7.99
CA LEU A 231 17.89 14.50 -7.83
C LEU A 231 18.15 13.31 -8.76
N PHE A 232 17.96 12.09 -8.26
CA PHE A 232 18.01 10.89 -9.11
C PHE A 232 16.76 10.73 -9.96
N PHE A 233 15.60 10.98 -9.32
CA PHE A 233 14.29 10.83 -9.96
C PHE A 233 13.42 12.02 -9.55
N TYR A 234 12.66 12.55 -10.48
CA TYR A 234 11.78 13.68 -10.21
C TYR A 234 10.70 13.85 -11.28
N ALA A 235 9.57 14.41 -10.90
CA ALA A 235 8.58 14.88 -11.86
C ALA A 235 9.02 16.26 -12.44
N PRO A 236 8.76 16.56 -13.71
CA PRO A 236 9.20 17.82 -14.34
C PRO A 236 8.78 19.09 -13.59
N ASN A 237 7.59 19.09 -12.99
CA ASN A 237 7.09 20.21 -12.18
C ASN A 237 7.92 20.44 -10.91
N LEU A 238 8.55 19.40 -10.36
CA LEU A 238 9.44 19.54 -9.21
C LEU A 238 10.75 20.25 -9.59
N ALA A 239 11.33 19.95 -10.74
CA ALA A 239 12.50 20.64 -11.24
C ALA A 239 12.25 22.13 -11.39
N VAL A 240 11.11 22.49 -12.01
CA VAL A 240 10.68 23.90 -12.13
C VAL A 240 10.47 24.54 -10.76
N SER A 241 9.85 23.80 -9.82
CA SER A 241 9.63 24.30 -8.45
C SER A 241 10.96 24.57 -7.73
N ASN A 242 11.92 23.65 -7.82
CA ASN A 242 13.23 23.82 -7.17
C ASN A 242 14.07 24.95 -7.79
N ALA A 243 13.90 25.20 -9.09
CA ALA A 243 14.58 26.30 -9.78
C ALA A 243 14.05 27.70 -9.40
N ASN A 244 12.77 27.79 -8.96
CA ASN A 244 12.09 29.07 -8.70
C ASN A 244 11.80 29.36 -7.22
N LYS A 245 12.27 28.50 -6.29
CA LYS A 245 12.07 28.68 -4.86
C LYS A 245 13.40 28.77 -4.11
N ASP A 246 13.40 29.46 -2.98
CA ASP A 246 14.57 29.63 -2.11
C ASP A 246 14.93 28.35 -1.33
N TYR A 247 14.20 27.25 -1.54
CA TYR A 247 14.44 25.97 -0.90
C TYR A 247 14.41 24.80 -1.89
N PHE A 248 15.29 23.84 -1.68
CA PHE A 248 15.44 22.67 -2.52
C PHE A 248 14.72 21.47 -1.90
N ARG A 249 13.71 20.92 -2.59
CA ARG A 249 12.96 19.75 -2.18
C ARG A 249 13.62 18.48 -2.71
N VAL A 250 13.84 17.52 -1.83
CA VAL A 250 14.46 16.24 -2.17
C VAL A 250 13.43 15.13 -2.29
N THR A 251 13.75 14.13 -3.10
CA THR A 251 12.90 12.97 -3.38
C THR A 251 13.51 11.65 -2.93
N SER A 252 14.79 11.64 -2.56
CA SER A 252 15.56 10.43 -2.30
C SER A 252 15.51 9.47 -3.51
N LEU A 253 15.11 8.23 -3.30
CA LEU A 253 14.92 7.21 -4.35
C LEU A 253 13.49 7.20 -4.92
N PHE A 254 12.70 8.25 -4.64
CA PHE A 254 11.33 8.40 -5.11
C PHE A 254 11.24 9.57 -6.10
N GLY A 255 10.25 9.56 -6.98
CA GLY A 255 10.01 10.68 -7.91
C GLY A 255 9.26 11.86 -7.29
N ASP A 256 8.75 11.72 -6.07
CA ASP A 256 7.90 12.69 -5.37
C ASP A 256 8.34 12.89 -3.91
N PRO A 257 8.47 14.16 -3.44
CA PRO A 257 8.87 14.46 -2.07
C PRO A 257 7.88 13.95 -1.00
N SER A 258 6.58 13.85 -1.32
CA SER A 258 5.58 13.37 -0.37
C SER A 258 5.65 11.86 -0.20
N LEU A 259 5.97 11.12 -1.29
CA LEU A 259 6.25 9.69 -1.22
C LEU A 259 7.51 9.41 -0.40
N TYR A 260 8.57 10.16 -0.62
CA TYR A 260 9.79 10.10 0.19
C TYR A 260 9.48 10.36 1.67
N GLY A 261 8.83 11.49 1.97
CA GLY A 261 8.46 11.86 3.33
C GLY A 261 7.61 10.80 4.02
N ARG A 262 6.64 10.19 3.32
CA ARG A 262 5.82 9.10 3.83
C ARG A 262 6.63 7.89 4.28
N HIS A 263 7.60 7.44 3.48
CA HIS A 263 8.43 6.30 3.83
C HIS A 263 9.36 6.59 5.02
N VAL A 264 9.87 7.82 5.14
CA VAL A 264 10.63 8.25 6.32
C VAL A 264 9.75 8.28 7.57
N VAL A 265 8.51 8.79 7.47
CA VAL A 265 7.57 8.83 8.61
C VAL A 265 7.11 7.43 9.02
N LEU A 266 7.01 6.47 8.09
CA LEU A 266 6.78 5.06 8.44
C LEU A 266 7.91 4.53 9.35
N GLY A 267 9.17 4.78 8.99
CA GLY A 267 10.33 4.43 9.82
C GLY A 267 10.34 5.16 11.18
N LEU A 268 9.99 6.46 11.19
CA LEU A 268 9.85 7.23 12.44
C LEU A 268 8.76 6.65 13.34
N GLY A 269 7.60 6.28 12.78
CA GLY A 269 6.52 5.63 13.51
C GLY A 269 6.95 4.30 14.17
N VAL A 270 7.69 3.47 13.43
CA VAL A 270 8.28 2.23 13.96
C VAL A 270 9.30 2.55 15.07
N ALA A 271 10.21 3.50 14.86
CA ALA A 271 11.20 3.88 15.86
C ALA A 271 10.56 4.38 17.16
N LEU A 272 9.56 5.26 17.06
CA LEU A 272 8.83 5.80 18.21
C LEU A 272 8.05 4.69 18.96
N ALA A 273 7.44 3.76 18.25
CA ALA A 273 6.76 2.60 18.85
C ALA A 273 7.75 1.69 19.61
N LEU A 274 8.94 1.47 19.06
CA LEU A 274 9.99 0.69 19.71
C LEU A 274 10.58 1.42 20.93
N LEU A 275 10.77 2.73 20.85
CA LEU A 275 11.19 3.55 22.01
C LEU A 275 10.14 3.49 23.12
N ALA A 276 8.87 3.66 22.80
CA ALA A 276 7.78 3.61 23.75
C ALA A 276 7.61 2.22 24.42
N SER A 277 7.96 1.14 23.70
CA SER A 277 7.90 -0.23 24.23
C SER A 277 9.12 -0.62 25.10
N GLY A 278 10.21 0.14 25.04
CA GLY A 278 11.46 -0.15 25.77
C GLY A 278 12.19 -1.43 25.38
N ARG A 279 11.81 -2.07 24.26
CA ARG A 279 12.37 -3.38 23.85
C ARG A 279 13.69 -3.31 23.10
N TRP A 280 14.12 -2.11 22.68
CA TRP A 280 15.34 -1.90 21.89
C TRP A 280 16.27 -0.92 22.59
N ARG A 281 17.57 -0.92 22.21
CA ARG A 281 18.54 0.02 22.74
C ARG A 281 18.14 1.46 22.40
N THR A 282 17.97 2.29 23.41
CA THR A 282 17.42 3.65 23.28
C THR A 282 18.31 4.58 22.44
N TRP A 283 19.61 4.61 22.68
CA TRP A 283 20.51 5.55 22.02
C TRP A 283 20.62 5.36 20.50
N PRO A 284 20.79 4.13 19.95
CA PRO A 284 20.78 3.94 18.51
C PRO A 284 19.43 4.34 17.87
N LEU A 285 18.31 4.08 18.54
CA LEU A 285 17.01 4.51 18.05
C LEU A 285 16.86 6.02 18.02
N ILE A 286 17.35 6.73 19.06
CA ILE A 286 17.36 8.21 19.08
C ILE A 286 18.20 8.73 17.92
N GLY A 287 19.40 8.17 17.68
CA GLY A 287 20.22 8.54 16.52
C GLY A 287 19.53 8.37 15.19
N LEU A 288 18.80 7.25 15.01
CA LEU A 288 17.98 7.01 13.81
C LEU A 288 16.82 8.01 13.69
N VAL A 289 16.14 8.33 14.79
CA VAL A 289 15.06 9.33 14.80
C VAL A 289 15.60 10.69 14.37
N VAL A 290 16.74 11.13 14.92
CA VAL A 290 17.38 12.41 14.54
C VAL A 290 17.75 12.43 13.06
N LEU A 291 18.37 11.37 12.55
CA LEU A 291 18.70 11.23 11.13
C LEU A 291 17.46 11.30 10.23
N MET A 292 16.42 10.53 10.56
CA MET A 292 15.19 10.50 9.78
C MET A 292 14.42 11.84 9.86
N CYS A 293 14.41 12.51 11.01
CA CYS A 293 13.82 13.84 11.15
C CYS A 293 14.59 14.87 10.31
N ALA A 294 15.93 14.83 10.32
CA ALA A 294 16.75 15.71 9.47
C ALA A 294 16.42 15.51 7.98
N GLY A 295 16.36 14.25 7.51
CA GLY A 295 15.99 13.96 6.12
C GLY A 295 14.56 14.40 5.78
N LEU A 296 13.60 14.19 6.69
CA LEU A 296 12.21 14.54 6.50
C LEU A 296 12.00 16.06 6.31
N LEU A 297 12.72 16.89 7.03
CA LEU A 297 12.62 18.34 6.94
C LEU A 297 12.79 18.84 5.50
N PHE A 298 13.75 18.29 4.76
CA PHE A 298 14.04 18.69 3.39
C PHE A 298 13.08 18.10 2.34
N SER A 299 12.15 17.25 2.75
CA SER A 299 11.03 16.86 1.85
C SER A 299 10.06 18.02 1.62
N TYR A 300 9.96 18.95 2.59
CA TYR A 300 8.93 20.01 2.65
C TYR A 300 7.52 19.47 2.40
N SER A 301 7.27 18.22 2.83
CA SER A 301 5.97 17.57 2.69
C SER A 301 5.09 17.84 3.90
N GLN A 302 4.09 18.71 3.72
CA GLN A 302 3.14 19.06 4.78
C GLN A 302 2.36 17.82 5.28
N SER A 303 1.94 16.94 4.37
CA SER A 303 1.23 15.71 4.73
C SER A 303 2.09 14.77 5.58
N SER A 304 3.39 14.68 5.29
CA SER A 304 4.33 13.86 6.07
C SER A 304 4.58 14.45 7.46
N MET A 305 4.72 15.77 7.56
CA MET A 305 4.84 16.46 8.86
C MET A 305 3.58 16.28 9.72
N ALA A 306 2.40 16.44 9.12
CA ALA A 306 1.13 16.20 9.80
C ALA A 306 1.00 14.74 10.26
N ALA A 307 1.39 13.77 9.42
CA ALA A 307 1.37 12.37 9.77
C ALA A 307 2.34 12.06 10.93
N LEU A 308 3.55 12.63 10.93
CA LEU A 308 4.50 12.47 12.04
C LEU A 308 3.92 13.01 13.35
N LEU A 309 3.33 14.22 13.32
CA LEU A 309 2.69 14.81 14.49
C LEU A 309 1.59 13.90 15.02
N LEU A 310 0.65 13.48 14.16
CA LEU A 310 -0.49 12.65 14.57
C LEU A 310 -0.06 11.29 15.11
N VAL A 311 0.93 10.65 14.50
CA VAL A 311 1.48 9.38 14.98
C VAL A 311 2.19 9.53 16.32
N THR A 312 2.98 10.60 16.50
CA THR A 312 3.63 10.90 17.78
C THR A 312 2.60 11.12 18.90
N LEU A 313 1.56 11.91 18.63
CA LEU A 313 0.46 12.12 19.55
C LEU A 313 -0.29 10.82 19.85
N ALA A 314 -0.57 10.00 18.84
CA ALA A 314 -1.26 8.72 19.04
C ALA A 314 -0.46 7.74 19.89
N ILE A 315 0.86 7.61 19.65
CA ILE A 315 1.73 6.76 20.47
C ILE A 315 1.80 7.30 21.90
N ALA A 316 2.01 8.60 22.10
CA ALA A 316 2.05 9.22 23.42
C ALA A 316 0.72 9.06 24.15
N PHE A 317 -0.42 9.17 23.46
CA PHE A 317 -1.73 8.91 24.02
C PHE A 317 -1.93 7.44 24.42
N ALA A 318 -1.51 6.50 23.58
CA ALA A 318 -1.66 5.07 23.82
C ALA A 318 -0.80 4.57 24.98
N THR A 319 0.43 5.10 25.13
CA THR A 319 1.43 4.62 26.09
C THR A 319 1.54 5.49 27.35
N GLY A 320 1.06 6.74 27.31
CA GLY A 320 1.19 7.71 28.36
C GLY A 320 0.23 7.49 29.54
N ASP A 321 0.59 8.04 30.69
CA ASP A 321 -0.28 8.13 31.85
C ASP A 321 -1.42 9.16 31.65
N ARG A 322 -2.26 9.35 32.68
CA ARG A 322 -3.37 10.31 32.63
C ARG A 322 -2.92 11.76 32.34
N ARG A 323 -1.73 12.16 32.81
CA ARG A 323 -1.22 13.51 32.61
C ARG A 323 -0.78 13.70 31.16
N VAL A 324 -0.02 12.74 30.63
CA VAL A 324 0.41 12.71 29.23
C VAL A 324 -0.81 12.71 28.31
N ARG A 325 -1.82 11.87 28.55
CA ARG A 325 -3.04 11.83 27.72
C ARG A 325 -3.79 13.17 27.70
N ARG A 326 -3.88 13.87 28.86
CA ARG A 326 -4.50 15.21 28.92
C ARG A 326 -3.67 16.24 28.18
N ALA A 327 -2.34 16.22 28.34
CA ALA A 327 -1.43 17.13 27.65
C ALA A 327 -1.48 16.93 26.13
N VAL A 328 -1.46 15.67 25.67
CA VAL A 328 -1.61 15.31 24.25
C VAL A 328 -2.97 15.76 23.70
N GLY A 329 -4.07 15.50 24.44
CA GLY A 329 -5.40 15.97 24.04
C GLY A 329 -5.47 17.49 23.95
N GLY A 330 -4.92 18.20 24.94
CA GLY A 330 -4.84 19.67 24.93
C GLY A 330 -4.01 20.21 23.75
N LEU A 331 -2.84 19.58 23.47
CA LEU A 331 -1.99 19.96 22.34
C LEU A 331 -2.69 19.71 21.00
N ALA A 332 -3.39 18.58 20.84
CA ALA A 332 -4.14 18.30 19.63
C ALA A 332 -5.26 19.34 19.39
N VAL A 333 -6.00 19.71 20.43
CA VAL A 333 -7.03 20.76 20.36
C VAL A 333 -6.39 22.11 20.03
N ALA A 334 -5.28 22.48 20.69
CA ALA A 334 -4.57 23.74 20.42
C ALA A 334 -4.04 23.81 19.00
N ALA A 335 -3.47 22.71 18.48
CA ALA A 335 -3.01 22.61 17.09
C ALA A 335 -4.16 22.75 16.08
N ALA A 336 -5.31 22.11 16.35
CA ALA A 336 -6.50 22.22 15.50
C ALA A 336 -7.04 23.66 15.47
N LEU A 337 -7.12 24.31 16.65
CA LEU A 337 -7.54 25.72 16.75
C LEU A 337 -6.56 26.66 16.05
N ALA A 338 -5.24 26.44 16.20
CA ALA A 338 -4.23 27.23 15.50
C ALA A 338 -4.32 27.08 13.99
N ALA A 339 -4.51 25.86 13.48
CA ALA A 339 -4.71 25.60 12.05
C ALA A 339 -5.98 26.29 11.53
N ALA A 340 -7.09 26.19 12.27
CA ALA A 340 -8.34 26.87 11.92
C ALA A 340 -8.18 28.41 11.91
N ALA A 341 -7.45 28.96 12.89
CA ALA A 341 -7.18 30.39 12.96
C ALA A 341 -6.32 30.86 11.78
N VAL A 342 -5.28 30.10 11.38
CA VAL A 342 -4.46 30.43 10.21
C VAL A 342 -5.30 30.45 8.94
N VAL A 343 -6.15 29.43 8.73
CA VAL A 343 -7.07 29.42 7.58
C VAL A 343 -8.04 30.61 7.61
N ALA A 344 -8.62 30.89 8.79
CA ALA A 344 -9.55 32.03 8.94
C ALA A 344 -8.88 33.37 8.61
N VAL A 345 -7.65 33.62 9.10
CA VAL A 345 -6.89 34.82 8.78
C VAL A 345 -6.64 34.93 7.28
N GLN A 346 -6.18 33.86 6.62
CA GLN A 346 -5.92 33.88 5.18
C GLN A 346 -7.19 34.12 4.35
N VAL A 347 -8.35 33.63 4.80
CA VAL A 347 -9.65 33.91 4.17
C VAL A 347 -10.05 35.39 4.37
N ILE A 348 -9.83 35.93 5.58
CA ILE A 348 -10.10 37.36 5.88
C ILE A 348 -9.19 38.26 5.03
N ASP A 349 -7.94 37.88 4.81
CA ASP A 349 -6.99 38.56 3.94
C ASP A 349 -7.31 38.43 2.43
N GLY A 350 -8.46 37.86 2.09
CA GLY A 350 -8.96 37.75 0.72
C GLY A 350 -8.33 36.62 -0.11
N GLN A 351 -7.62 35.69 0.51
CA GLN A 351 -7.14 34.53 -0.21
C GLN A 351 -8.27 33.50 -0.44
N SER A 352 -8.37 32.99 -1.67
CA SER A 352 -9.35 31.94 -1.98
C SER A 352 -8.96 30.64 -1.28
N LEU A 353 -9.95 29.84 -0.87
CA LEU A 353 -9.71 28.51 -0.30
C LEU A 353 -8.91 27.62 -1.25
N ASN A 354 -9.11 27.73 -2.56
CA ASN A 354 -8.33 26.98 -3.56
C ASN A 354 -6.84 27.30 -3.47
N LYS A 355 -6.46 28.57 -3.35
CA LYS A 355 -5.06 28.96 -3.20
C LYS A 355 -4.46 28.48 -1.88
N ILE A 356 -5.22 28.57 -0.78
CA ILE A 356 -4.81 28.09 0.55
C ILE A 356 -4.59 26.56 0.54
N THR A 357 -5.46 25.82 -0.14
CA THR A 357 -5.44 24.36 -0.19
C THR A 357 -4.64 23.79 -1.36
N SER A 358 -3.97 24.63 -2.17
CA SER A 358 -3.26 24.23 -3.40
C SER A 358 -4.17 23.47 -4.35
N ASP A 359 -5.29 24.07 -4.73
CA ASP A 359 -6.33 23.59 -5.66
C ASP A 359 -7.07 22.30 -5.20
N ARG A 360 -6.91 21.90 -3.95
CA ARG A 360 -7.60 20.70 -3.43
C ARG A 360 -9.10 20.93 -3.27
N THR A 361 -9.53 22.13 -2.93
CA THR A 361 -10.96 22.45 -2.78
C THR A 361 -11.71 22.28 -4.09
N GLU A 362 -11.15 22.75 -5.20
CA GLU A 362 -11.72 22.57 -6.55
C GLU A 362 -11.84 21.10 -6.91
N ARG A 363 -10.80 20.30 -6.64
CA ARG A 363 -10.82 18.85 -6.91
C ARG A 363 -11.82 18.07 -6.05
N VAL A 364 -12.02 18.51 -4.80
CA VAL A 364 -13.07 17.95 -3.93
C VAL A 364 -14.45 18.28 -4.51
N GLU A 365 -14.68 19.51 -4.97
CA GLU A 365 -15.92 19.92 -5.58
C GLU A 365 -16.22 19.14 -6.87
N ASP A 366 -15.24 19.02 -7.77
CA ASP A 366 -15.38 18.25 -9.01
C ASP A 366 -15.69 16.78 -8.75
N THR A 367 -15.00 16.17 -7.76
CA THR A 367 -15.26 14.79 -7.38
C THR A 367 -16.64 14.62 -6.73
N THR A 368 -17.08 15.60 -5.94
CA THR A 368 -18.40 15.57 -5.30
C THR A 368 -19.51 15.59 -6.32
N ARG A 369 -19.38 16.33 -7.42
CA ARG A 369 -20.36 16.31 -8.54
C ARG A 369 -20.47 14.92 -9.16
N VAL A 370 -19.37 14.21 -9.36
CA VAL A 370 -19.41 12.79 -9.84
C VAL A 370 -20.17 11.91 -8.87
N ILE A 371 -19.97 12.09 -7.54
CA ILE A 371 -20.68 11.33 -6.52
C ILE A 371 -22.18 11.62 -6.54
N GLU A 372 -22.58 12.89 -6.71
CA GLU A 372 -23.98 13.30 -6.77
C GLU A 372 -24.71 12.70 -7.97
N GLU A 373 -24.04 12.53 -9.11
CA GLU A 373 -24.64 11.92 -10.31
C GLU A 373 -24.69 10.37 -10.21
N ASN A 374 -23.73 9.74 -9.52
CA ASN A 374 -23.62 8.28 -9.44
C ASN A 374 -23.51 7.77 -7.99
N PRO A 375 -24.49 8.04 -7.10
CA PRO A 375 -24.32 7.87 -5.66
C PRO A 375 -24.27 6.40 -5.19
N LEU A 376 -24.90 5.45 -5.89
CA LEU A 376 -25.06 4.08 -5.41
C LEU A 376 -23.85 3.20 -5.70
N ILE A 377 -23.42 3.14 -6.96
CA ILE A 377 -22.37 2.23 -7.43
C ILE A 377 -21.17 2.94 -8.03
N GLY A 378 -21.22 4.28 -8.13
CA GLY A 378 -20.16 5.10 -8.72
C GLY A 378 -19.99 4.88 -10.23
N VAL A 379 -18.93 5.46 -10.78
CA VAL A 379 -18.58 5.42 -12.22
C VAL A 379 -17.67 4.22 -12.59
N GLY A 380 -17.45 3.30 -11.68
CA GLY A 380 -16.53 2.18 -11.82
C GLY A 380 -15.07 2.55 -11.52
N ILE A 381 -14.28 1.52 -11.22
CA ILE A 381 -12.86 1.69 -10.85
C ILE A 381 -12.07 2.40 -11.96
N GLY A 382 -11.27 3.41 -11.58
CA GLY A 382 -10.46 4.21 -12.52
C GLY A 382 -11.23 5.26 -13.29
N GLY A 383 -12.58 5.32 -13.17
CA GLY A 383 -13.44 6.22 -13.94
C GLY A 383 -13.50 7.66 -13.43
N GLN A 384 -13.14 7.91 -12.14
CA GLN A 384 -13.31 9.22 -11.52
C GLN A 384 -12.64 10.39 -12.29
N PRO A 385 -11.38 10.31 -12.76
CA PRO A 385 -10.76 11.43 -13.46
C PRO A 385 -11.44 11.77 -14.80
N ARG A 386 -11.91 10.74 -15.52
CA ARG A 386 -12.63 10.92 -16.78
C ARG A 386 -14.00 11.53 -16.54
N ALA A 387 -14.78 11.00 -15.60
CA ALA A 387 -16.09 11.54 -15.24
C ALA A 387 -16.01 12.99 -14.77
N SER A 388 -15.05 13.35 -13.90
CA SER A 388 -14.83 14.74 -13.49
C SER A 388 -14.55 15.66 -14.68
N ARG A 389 -13.71 15.24 -15.63
CA ARG A 389 -13.40 16.01 -16.83
C ARG A 389 -14.62 16.23 -17.72
N GLU A 390 -15.43 15.22 -17.93
CA GLU A 390 -16.61 15.27 -18.77
C GLU A 390 -17.67 16.21 -18.18
N LEU A 391 -17.89 16.17 -16.86
CA LEU A 391 -18.84 17.03 -16.17
C LEU A 391 -18.50 18.51 -16.25
N ILE A 392 -17.23 18.87 -16.15
CA ILE A 392 -16.79 20.26 -16.27
C ILE A 392 -16.50 20.69 -17.72
N ARG A 393 -16.73 19.80 -18.71
CA ARG A 393 -16.47 20.01 -20.14
C ARG A 393 -15.08 20.55 -20.41
N SER A 394 -14.05 19.99 -19.77
CA SER A 394 -12.67 20.43 -19.89
C SER A 394 -11.90 19.64 -20.94
N ASP A 395 -11.14 20.34 -21.76
CA ASP A 395 -10.20 19.73 -22.72
C ASP A 395 -8.86 19.33 -22.11
N ARG A 396 -8.66 19.56 -20.79
CA ARG A 396 -7.43 19.19 -20.09
C ARG A 396 -7.29 17.67 -19.98
N PRO A 397 -6.07 17.13 -19.90
CA PRO A 397 -5.85 15.71 -19.67
C PRO A 397 -6.51 15.19 -18.38
N THR A 398 -7.08 13.99 -18.41
CA THR A 398 -7.79 13.38 -17.26
C THR A 398 -6.93 13.22 -16.01
N ALA A 399 -5.61 13.08 -16.15
CA ALA A 399 -4.69 13.00 -15.02
C ALA A 399 -4.74 14.22 -14.08
N ASN A 400 -5.17 15.37 -14.57
CA ASN A 400 -5.30 16.60 -13.78
C ASN A 400 -6.55 16.60 -12.89
N PHE A 401 -7.45 15.64 -13.02
CA PHE A 401 -8.72 15.55 -12.30
C PHE A 401 -8.73 14.49 -11.20
N VAL A 402 -7.61 13.92 -10.86
CA VAL A 402 -7.50 12.93 -9.76
C VAL A 402 -7.88 13.58 -8.44
N SER A 403 -8.76 12.91 -7.67
CA SER A 403 -9.32 13.38 -6.37
C SER A 403 -8.24 13.47 -5.33
N HIS A 404 -7.15 13.46 -5.19
CA HIS A 404 -6.15 13.54 -4.08
C HIS A 404 -6.63 13.04 -2.69
N THR A 405 -7.78 12.39 -2.60
CA THR A 405 -8.35 11.88 -1.34
C THR A 405 -8.93 10.50 -1.57
N THR A 406 -8.32 9.44 -1.02
CA THR A 406 -8.81 8.06 -1.23
C THR A 406 -10.29 7.86 -0.87
N PRO A 407 -10.85 8.37 0.25
CA PRO A 407 -12.28 8.21 0.54
C PRO A 407 -13.19 8.79 -0.54
N LEU A 408 -12.86 9.94 -1.12
CA LEU A 408 -13.65 10.55 -2.19
C LEU A 408 -13.51 9.79 -3.51
N THR A 409 -12.30 9.32 -3.83
CA THR A 409 -12.10 8.44 -5.00
C THR A 409 -12.97 7.19 -4.88
N VAL A 410 -12.96 6.52 -3.71
CA VAL A 410 -13.81 5.34 -3.47
C VAL A 410 -15.30 5.69 -3.60
N ALA A 411 -15.74 6.84 -3.09
CA ALA A 411 -17.13 7.28 -3.21
C ALA A 411 -17.53 7.56 -4.67
N ALA A 412 -16.66 8.20 -5.44
CA ALA A 412 -16.92 8.49 -6.85
C ALA A 412 -16.91 7.22 -7.73
N GLU A 413 -15.96 6.32 -7.50
CA GLU A 413 -15.76 5.13 -8.33
C GLU A 413 -16.69 3.96 -7.94
N LEU A 414 -16.93 3.76 -6.64
CA LEU A 414 -17.66 2.59 -6.12
C LEU A 414 -18.96 2.95 -5.37
N GLY A 415 -19.32 4.22 -5.33
CA GLY A 415 -20.55 4.72 -4.69
C GLY A 415 -20.61 4.45 -3.17
N VAL A 416 -21.81 4.56 -2.60
CA VAL A 416 -22.07 4.31 -1.18
C VAL A 416 -21.75 2.88 -0.78
N ILE A 417 -21.92 1.91 -1.68
CA ILE A 417 -21.58 0.51 -1.42
C ILE A 417 -20.06 0.37 -1.23
N GLY A 418 -19.27 0.99 -2.11
CA GLY A 418 -17.81 1.02 -1.98
C GLY A 418 -17.35 1.69 -0.69
N VAL A 419 -17.96 2.82 -0.32
CA VAL A 419 -17.68 3.52 0.95
C VAL A 419 -17.97 2.64 2.16
N ALA A 420 -19.10 1.93 2.15
CA ALA A 420 -19.46 1.01 3.24
C ALA A 420 -18.45 -0.14 3.40
N LEU A 421 -18.03 -0.75 2.27
CA LEU A 421 -17.02 -1.81 2.29
C LEU A 421 -15.62 -1.28 2.67
N TYR A 422 -15.26 -0.09 2.20
CA TYR A 422 -14.03 0.58 2.60
C TYR A 422 -14.01 0.89 4.10
N ALA A 423 -15.10 1.43 4.65
CA ALA A 423 -15.24 1.67 6.08
C ALA A 423 -15.14 0.36 6.88
N TRP A 424 -15.79 -0.73 6.39
CA TRP A 424 -15.68 -2.04 7.02
C TRP A 424 -14.25 -2.57 6.99
N LEU A 425 -13.52 -2.38 5.90
CA LEU A 425 -12.10 -2.74 5.77
C LEU A 425 -11.24 -1.95 6.77
N LEU A 426 -11.44 -0.64 6.90
CA LEU A 426 -10.72 0.20 7.87
C LEU A 426 -10.99 -0.23 9.32
N VAL A 427 -12.27 -0.45 9.67
CA VAL A 427 -12.66 -0.93 11.00
C VAL A 427 -12.08 -2.33 11.26
N GLY A 428 -12.10 -3.21 10.25
CA GLY A 428 -11.47 -4.53 10.31
C GLY A 428 -9.97 -4.43 10.57
N GLY A 429 -9.28 -3.52 9.87
CA GLY A 429 -7.86 -3.24 10.07
C GLY A 429 -7.54 -2.74 11.47
N VAL A 430 -8.28 -1.75 11.97
CA VAL A 430 -8.10 -1.23 13.34
C VAL A 430 -8.31 -2.33 14.38
N ARG A 431 -9.39 -3.12 14.26
CA ARG A 431 -9.66 -4.24 15.18
C ARG A 431 -8.57 -5.32 15.12
N LEU A 432 -8.04 -5.61 13.93
CA LEU A 432 -6.93 -6.53 13.76
C LEU A 432 -5.69 -6.04 14.51
N LEU A 433 -5.31 -4.77 14.30
CA LEU A 433 -4.13 -4.18 14.91
C LEU A 433 -4.27 -4.03 16.43
N GLU A 434 -5.48 -3.75 16.92
CA GLU A 434 -5.79 -3.77 18.36
C GLU A 434 -5.59 -5.18 18.94
N GLN A 435 -6.02 -6.24 18.26
CA GLN A 435 -5.80 -7.63 18.71
C GLN A 435 -4.30 -7.97 18.75
N VAL A 436 -3.50 -7.49 17.79
CA VAL A 436 -2.04 -7.63 17.83
C VAL A 436 -1.48 -6.88 19.03
N HIS A 437 -1.85 -5.62 19.21
CA HIS A 437 -1.38 -4.76 20.30
C HIS A 437 -1.64 -5.34 21.69
N ARG A 438 -2.81 -5.93 21.90
CA ARG A 438 -3.15 -6.60 23.17
C ARG A 438 -2.27 -7.82 23.48
N ARG A 439 -1.62 -8.42 22.50
CA ARG A 439 -0.75 -9.61 22.63
C ARG A 439 0.74 -9.28 22.56
N ASP A 440 1.10 -8.33 21.73
CA ASP A 440 2.45 -7.77 21.58
C ASP A 440 2.36 -6.26 21.39
N GLN A 441 2.63 -5.53 22.46
CA GLN A 441 2.54 -4.07 22.48
C GLN A 441 3.48 -3.41 21.43
N ALA A 442 4.71 -3.89 21.31
CA ALA A 442 5.69 -3.28 20.41
C ALA A 442 5.30 -3.47 18.94
N LEU A 443 4.95 -4.71 18.55
CA LEU A 443 4.50 -5.01 17.20
C LEU A 443 3.20 -4.28 16.87
N GLY A 444 2.23 -4.33 17.79
CA GLY A 444 0.94 -3.68 17.60
C GLY A 444 1.04 -2.17 17.45
N LEU A 445 1.87 -1.50 18.27
CA LEU A 445 2.13 -0.06 18.13
C LEU A 445 2.83 0.27 16.82
N ALA A 446 3.84 -0.50 16.41
CA ALA A 446 4.55 -0.27 15.17
C ALA A 446 3.63 -0.41 13.93
N LEU A 447 2.80 -1.47 13.89
CA LEU A 447 1.85 -1.67 12.81
C LEU A 447 0.74 -0.60 12.83
N ALA A 448 0.20 -0.25 14.01
CA ALA A 448 -0.83 0.79 14.14
C ALA A 448 -0.28 2.18 13.75
N ALA A 449 0.95 2.51 14.14
CA ALA A 449 1.63 3.73 13.71
C ALA A 449 1.78 3.77 12.18
N SER A 450 2.24 2.67 11.56
CA SER A 450 2.38 2.58 10.10
C SER A 450 1.03 2.73 9.40
N PHE A 451 -0.02 2.07 9.89
CA PHE A 451 -1.37 2.19 9.33
C PHE A 451 -1.92 3.62 9.44
N LEU A 452 -1.69 4.29 10.58
CA LEU A 452 -2.11 5.68 10.78
C LEU A 452 -1.35 6.64 9.85
N VAL A 453 -0.04 6.46 9.65
CA VAL A 453 0.74 7.25 8.66
C VAL A 453 0.11 7.15 7.29
N LEU A 454 -0.17 5.93 6.82
CA LEU A 454 -0.75 5.68 5.50
C LEU A 454 -2.16 6.27 5.37
N PHE A 455 -2.97 6.14 6.41
CA PHE A 455 -4.32 6.70 6.43
C PHE A 455 -4.31 8.24 6.40
N VAL A 456 -3.45 8.89 7.19
CA VAL A 456 -3.32 10.35 7.17
C VAL A 456 -2.87 10.86 5.81
N HIS A 457 -1.90 10.17 5.19
CA HIS A 457 -1.50 10.48 3.81
C HIS A 457 -2.64 10.30 2.81
N ALA A 458 -3.51 9.32 3.00
CA ALA A 458 -4.67 9.05 2.14
C ALA A 458 -5.72 10.18 2.13
N LEU A 459 -5.73 10.99 3.17
CA LEU A 459 -6.62 12.17 3.26
C LEU A 459 -6.11 13.38 2.47
N SER A 460 -4.85 13.37 2.08
CA SER A 460 -4.21 14.50 1.39
C SER A 460 -3.45 14.10 0.12
N TYR A 461 -3.38 12.81 -0.17
CA TYR A 461 -2.73 12.25 -1.35
C TYR A 461 -3.40 10.92 -1.69
N SER A 462 -3.92 10.74 -2.90
CA SER A 462 -4.48 9.46 -3.33
C SER A 462 -3.42 8.36 -3.26
N GLY A 463 -3.81 7.12 -3.02
CA GLY A 463 -2.90 6.00 -3.05
C GLY A 463 -2.82 5.17 -1.76
N PHE A 464 -3.86 5.17 -0.91
CA PHE A 464 -3.93 4.28 0.25
C PHE A 464 -4.14 2.83 -0.17
N LEU A 465 -4.98 2.61 -1.14
CA LEU A 465 -5.32 1.28 -1.67
C LEU A 465 -4.27 0.81 -2.68
N GLU A 466 -3.59 1.75 -3.36
CA GLU A 466 -2.50 1.51 -4.31
C GLU A 466 -1.12 1.48 -3.63
N ASP A 467 -1.06 1.57 -2.29
CA ASP A 467 0.18 1.44 -1.54
C ASP A 467 0.36 0.00 -1.02
N PRO A 468 1.42 -0.71 -1.44
CA PRO A 468 1.68 -2.07 -0.98
C PRO A 468 1.92 -2.16 0.53
N ILE A 469 2.41 -1.09 1.17
CA ILE A 469 2.67 -1.08 2.61
C ILE A 469 1.37 -1.13 3.41
N THR A 470 0.26 -0.54 2.91
CA THR A 470 -1.06 -0.66 3.53
C THR A 470 -1.48 -2.13 3.69
N TRP A 471 -1.39 -2.88 2.61
CA TRP A 471 -1.76 -4.29 2.59
C TRP A 471 -0.75 -5.16 3.35
N LEU A 472 0.54 -4.80 3.31
CA LEU A 472 1.59 -5.49 4.05
C LEU A 472 1.40 -5.37 5.56
N VAL A 473 1.06 -4.19 6.09
CA VAL A 473 0.77 -3.96 7.51
C VAL A 473 -0.39 -4.85 7.97
N LEU A 474 -1.48 -4.89 7.20
CA LEU A 474 -2.62 -5.75 7.49
C LEU A 474 -2.27 -7.24 7.40
N ALA A 475 -1.50 -7.62 6.38
CA ALA A 475 -1.07 -9.00 6.16
C ALA A 475 -0.13 -9.50 7.28
N ILE A 476 0.82 -8.68 7.75
CA ILE A 476 1.69 -9.00 8.89
C ILE A 476 0.85 -9.21 10.15
N GLY A 477 -0.08 -8.30 10.44
CA GLY A 477 -0.98 -8.42 11.60
C GLY A 477 -1.80 -9.71 11.55
N ALA A 478 -2.40 -10.02 10.40
CA ALA A 478 -3.20 -11.22 10.19
C ALA A 478 -2.36 -12.51 10.31
N GLY A 479 -1.19 -12.55 9.68
CA GLY A 479 -0.30 -13.72 9.70
C GLY A 479 0.25 -14.00 11.09
N TRP A 480 0.67 -12.97 11.80
CA TRP A 480 1.18 -13.10 13.17
C TRP A 480 0.09 -13.62 14.12
N LEU A 481 -1.14 -13.09 14.07
CA LEU A 481 -2.26 -13.57 14.89
C LEU A 481 -2.61 -15.02 14.59
N SER A 482 -2.68 -15.40 13.30
CA SER A 482 -2.97 -16.77 12.90
C SER A 482 -1.88 -17.77 13.35
N ALA A 483 -0.60 -17.34 13.32
CA ALA A 483 0.51 -18.15 13.81
C ALA A 483 0.43 -18.38 15.32
N GLN A 484 0.12 -17.35 16.10
CA GLN A 484 -0.07 -17.42 17.56
C GLN A 484 -1.24 -18.34 17.95
N GLN A 485 -2.35 -18.28 17.22
CA GLN A 485 -3.50 -19.17 17.45
C GLN A 485 -3.13 -20.63 17.19
N ALA A 486 -2.44 -20.91 16.08
CA ALA A 486 -2.02 -22.27 15.76
C ALA A 486 -1.07 -22.87 16.81
N GLN A 487 -0.14 -22.07 17.34
CA GLN A 487 0.77 -22.51 18.41
C GLN A 487 0.01 -22.84 19.72
N ARG A 488 -0.98 -22.00 20.11
CA ARG A 488 -1.81 -22.26 21.30
C ARG A 488 -2.59 -23.55 21.17
N THR A 489 -3.30 -23.74 20.05
CA THR A 489 -4.07 -24.98 19.81
C THR A 489 -3.18 -26.23 19.80
N ALA A 490 -1.95 -26.14 19.27
CA ALA A 490 -1.00 -27.25 19.30
C ALA A 490 -0.54 -27.58 20.74
N ALA A 491 -0.28 -26.55 21.56
CA ALA A 491 0.10 -26.73 22.97
C ALA A 491 -1.02 -27.33 23.81
N GLU A 492 -2.27 -26.90 23.60
CA GLU A 492 -3.45 -27.45 24.27
C GLU A 492 -3.63 -28.94 23.96
N ARG A 493 -3.59 -29.34 22.69
CA ARG A 493 -3.67 -30.74 22.26
C ARG A 493 -2.54 -31.60 22.83
N SER A 494 -1.34 -31.05 22.98
CA SER A 494 -0.22 -31.78 23.58
C SER A 494 -0.43 -32.02 25.07
N ARG A 495 -1.01 -31.07 25.79
CA ARG A 495 -1.37 -31.20 27.23
C ARG A 495 -2.49 -32.24 27.45
N GLU A 496 -3.53 -32.20 26.60
CA GLU A 496 -4.62 -33.18 26.64
C GLU A 496 -4.11 -34.60 26.44
N ARG A 497 -3.19 -34.82 25.49
CA ARG A 497 -2.58 -36.14 25.24
C ARG A 497 -1.71 -36.60 26.39
N ALA A 498 -0.93 -35.71 27.01
CA ALA A 498 -0.12 -36.02 28.18
C ALA A 498 -0.97 -36.35 29.41
N GLY A 499 -2.10 -35.65 29.63
CA GLY A 499 -3.04 -35.94 30.72
C GLY A 499 -3.86 -37.24 30.52
N ALA A 500 -4.10 -37.66 29.25
CA ALA A 500 -4.81 -38.90 28.96
C ALA A 500 -3.91 -40.16 29.05
N SER A 501 -2.59 -39.96 29.13
CA SER A 501 -1.58 -41.03 29.27
C SER A 501 -1.06 -41.22 30.71
N ALA A 502 -1.46 -40.31 31.64
CA ALA A 502 -1.23 -40.41 33.09
C ALA A 502 -2.45 -40.97 33.81
#